data_be9edf7e09c514f82c2cedb68e52e7b4
#
_entry.id   be9edf7e09c514f82c2cedb68e52e7b4
#
_cell.length_a   1.000
_cell.length_b   1.000
_cell.length_c   1.000
_cell.angle_alpha   90.00
_cell.angle_beta   90.00
_cell.angle_gamma   90.00
#
_symmetry.space_group_name_H-M   'P 1'
#
loop_
_entity.id
_entity.type
_entity.pdbx_description
1 polymer ?
#
loop_
_entity_poly.entity_id
_entity_poly.type
_entity_poly.pdbx_seq_one_letter_code
_entity_poly.pdbx_strand_id
1 'polypeptide(L)'
;MFLLSRGPDFRAAGRFIPNLYTMIATFLLTILALHDQHDFGSLPPMPDGPYLRPEKFGEPDLFRQLEYDLPTANTYRTASGAPGHLYWQNRADHVIHVRLDPEVHGVDGTEEITYHNESPDALRYLWMQLDQNRHAPDSRANLSRRGPDLDQPQSIGWLESFAETLAHPGGTTIHHVKDGQGQELPFTIVGSMMRIDLPEPLNSGEVFQFEVKWSHRITPDAIRSRSGYEILDDGTGLYELAQWFPRMCAYTDTRGWQHKDFVGRGEFTLEFGNYELHITVPENHVVAASGVLQNPEEVLTSEQQQRLEASRTSTEPIMVVTEEEAAVNRSADAQEERTWVYLAENVRDVAWASSPAFLMDSWGVIVPGTTRTVMCQSYFPEEGEPIWSRWSTQAIAHTIEVYSRYYPYPYPTSLSVNGPVGGMEYPMITFNGPRPEEDDTYPERTKYRLIGVVIHEVGHNWFPMIINSDERQWTWMDEGLNTFVQSIAEAEWSRTYPPRRGDPENIVPFMT
;
A
#
# COMPACT_ATOMS: atom_id res chain seq x y z
N MET A 1 -48.73 -5.87 -41.10
CA MET A 1 -48.40 -7.28 -41.45
C MET A 1 -46.96 -7.49 -41.04
N PHE A 2 -46.76 -8.06 -39.85
CA PHE A 2 -45.54 -8.06 -39.09
C PHE A 2 -45.04 -9.46 -38.88
N LEU A 3 -43.76 -9.67 -39.08
CA LEU A 3 -43.05 -10.85 -38.61
C LEU A 3 -41.94 -10.42 -37.66
N LEU A 4 -42.15 -10.68 -36.39
CA LEU A 4 -41.15 -10.63 -35.35
C LEU A 4 -40.26 -11.87 -35.44
N SER A 5 -38.97 -11.69 -35.63
CA SER A 5 -37.98 -12.76 -35.51
C SER A 5 -37.64 -12.97 -34.01
N ARG A 6 -37.85 -14.18 -33.53
CA ARG A 6 -37.49 -14.63 -32.18
C ARG A 6 -35.98 -14.82 -32.11
N GLY A 7 -35.34 -14.22 -31.09
CA GLY A 7 -34.00 -14.56 -30.66
C GLY A 7 -33.95 -15.90 -29.90
N PRO A 8 -32.79 -16.54 -29.78
CA PRO A 8 -32.67 -17.89 -29.24
C PRO A 8 -32.94 -17.98 -27.74
N ASP A 9 -33.71 -19.01 -27.38
CA ASP A 9 -34.06 -19.41 -26.02
C ASP A 9 -32.81 -19.76 -25.17
N PHE A 10 -32.53 -19.00 -24.15
CA PHE A 10 -31.57 -19.34 -23.08
C PHE A 10 -32.31 -20.11 -21.97
N ARG A 11 -32.64 -21.39 -22.23
CA ARG A 11 -33.03 -22.31 -21.16
C ARG A 11 -32.30 -23.64 -21.34
N ALA A 12 -31.09 -23.74 -20.79
CA ALA A 12 -30.54 -25.02 -20.30
C ALA A 12 -29.13 -24.77 -19.73
N ALA A 13 -29.04 -24.73 -18.45
CA ALA A 13 -27.95 -25.06 -17.51
C ALA A 13 -27.94 -24.12 -16.29
N GLY A 14 -29.10 -24.07 -15.62
CA GLY A 14 -29.16 -23.45 -14.30
C GLY A 14 -28.69 -24.45 -13.24
N ARG A 15 -27.39 -24.49 -12.92
CA ARG A 15 -26.95 -24.88 -11.58
C ARG A 15 -26.91 -23.60 -10.76
N PHE A 16 -27.83 -23.53 -9.81
CA PHE A 16 -27.89 -22.49 -8.78
C PHE A 16 -26.59 -22.49 -8.00
N ILE A 17 -25.73 -21.51 -8.26
CA ILE A 17 -24.79 -21.02 -7.27
C ILE A 17 -25.63 -20.10 -6.39
N PRO A 18 -25.82 -20.37 -5.09
CA PRO A 18 -26.51 -19.43 -4.23
C PRO A 18 -25.79 -18.11 -4.31
N ASN A 19 -26.50 -17.06 -4.68
CA ASN A 19 -25.98 -15.72 -4.79
C ASN A 19 -25.29 -15.39 -3.45
N LEU A 20 -24.02 -14.99 -3.47
CA LEU A 20 -23.24 -14.62 -2.29
C LEU A 20 -23.98 -13.58 -1.45
N TYR A 21 -24.75 -12.71 -2.11
CA TYR A 21 -25.71 -11.81 -1.46
C TYR A 21 -26.74 -12.56 -0.61
N THR A 22 -27.24 -13.69 -1.08
CA THR A 22 -28.19 -14.52 -0.33
C THR A 22 -27.49 -15.20 0.84
N MET A 23 -26.25 -15.64 0.70
CA MET A 23 -25.49 -16.23 1.81
C MET A 23 -25.11 -15.18 2.86
N ILE A 24 -24.63 -14.01 2.44
CA ILE A 24 -24.30 -12.91 3.36
C ILE A 24 -25.58 -12.34 3.98
N ALA A 25 -26.64 -12.15 3.21
CA ALA A 25 -27.94 -11.72 3.74
C ALA A 25 -28.57 -12.77 4.65
N THR A 26 -28.43 -14.07 4.36
CA THR A 26 -28.90 -15.16 5.21
C THR A 26 -28.05 -15.22 6.48
N PHE A 27 -26.75 -15.04 6.40
CA PHE A 27 -25.86 -14.98 7.57
C PHE A 27 -26.16 -13.74 8.45
N LEU A 28 -26.35 -12.56 7.85
CA LEU A 28 -26.78 -11.35 8.54
C LEU A 28 -28.21 -11.45 9.09
N LEU A 29 -29.15 -12.05 8.36
CA LEU A 29 -30.50 -12.29 8.84
C LEU A 29 -30.56 -13.36 9.94
N THR A 30 -29.65 -14.35 9.93
CA THR A 30 -29.54 -15.35 11.00
C THR A 30 -28.97 -14.69 12.25
N ILE A 31 -28.01 -13.77 12.11
CA ILE A 31 -27.49 -12.97 13.23
C ILE A 31 -28.57 -12.02 13.78
N LEU A 32 -29.33 -11.37 12.89
CA LEU A 32 -30.47 -10.51 13.31
C LEU A 32 -31.60 -11.30 13.93
N ALA A 33 -31.95 -12.48 13.43
CA ALA A 33 -33.00 -13.33 14.00
C ALA A 33 -32.57 -13.98 15.33
N LEU A 34 -31.27 -14.17 15.56
CA LEU A 34 -30.75 -14.56 16.88
C LEU A 34 -30.76 -13.40 17.88
N HIS A 35 -30.77 -12.15 17.38
CA HIS A 35 -30.84 -10.96 18.22
C HIS A 35 -32.26 -10.72 18.82
N ASP A 36 -33.30 -11.15 18.08
CA ASP A 36 -34.72 -10.94 18.49
C ASP A 36 -35.26 -12.00 19.48
N GLN A 37 -34.50 -13.06 19.79
CA GLN A 37 -34.97 -14.15 20.64
C GLN A 37 -34.34 -14.23 22.05
N HIS A 38 -33.42 -13.34 22.38
CA HIS A 38 -32.83 -13.27 23.72
C HIS A 38 -33.24 -11.95 24.38
N ASP A 39 -34.18 -12.03 25.34
CA ASP A 39 -34.38 -11.00 26.34
C ASP A 39 -33.11 -10.95 27.20
N PHE A 40 -32.15 -10.10 26.78
CA PHE A 40 -31.02 -9.76 27.63
C PHE A 40 -31.50 -8.91 28.76
N GLY A 41 -31.86 -9.57 29.84
CA GLY A 41 -32.12 -8.92 31.11
C GLY A 41 -31.04 -7.84 31.34
N SER A 42 -31.44 -6.68 31.83
CA SER A 42 -30.63 -5.51 32.11
C SER A 42 -29.25 -5.94 32.62
N LEU A 43 -28.21 -5.70 31.82
CA LEU A 43 -26.82 -5.90 32.24
C LEU A 43 -26.58 -5.12 33.53
N PRO A 44 -25.92 -5.69 34.54
CA PRO A 44 -25.61 -4.97 35.75
C PRO A 44 -24.85 -3.67 35.39
N PRO A 45 -25.11 -2.56 36.10
CA PRO A 45 -24.41 -1.31 35.85
C PRO A 45 -22.91 -1.55 35.97
N MET A 46 -22.19 -1.10 34.94
CA MET A 46 -20.74 -1.18 34.93
C MET A 46 -20.17 -0.35 36.10
N PRO A 47 -19.17 -0.84 36.82
CA PRO A 47 -18.56 -0.09 37.90
C PRO A 47 -18.01 1.24 37.42
N ASP A 48 -18.39 2.35 38.05
CA ASP A 48 -17.81 3.68 37.84
C ASP A 48 -16.35 3.66 38.35
N GLY A 49 -15.39 3.71 37.42
CA GLY A 49 -13.96 3.82 37.73
C GLY A 49 -13.10 3.68 36.51
N PRO A 50 -11.88 4.22 36.51
CA PRO A 50 -10.96 3.95 35.42
C PRO A 50 -10.80 2.43 35.33
N TYR A 51 -11.12 1.88 34.17
CA TYR A 51 -10.86 0.49 33.87
C TYR A 51 -9.36 0.28 34.03
N LEU A 52 -8.96 -0.17 35.22
CA LEU A 52 -7.63 -0.78 35.34
C LEU A 52 -7.67 -1.94 34.34
N ARG A 53 -6.89 -1.81 33.26
CA ARG A 53 -6.62 -2.98 32.41
C ARG A 53 -6.27 -4.08 33.40
N PRO A 54 -6.98 -5.20 33.45
CA PRO A 54 -6.45 -6.34 34.17
C PRO A 54 -5.03 -6.50 33.64
N GLU A 55 -4.04 -6.58 34.54
CA GLU A 55 -2.66 -6.86 34.10
C GLU A 55 -2.76 -8.04 33.15
N LYS A 56 -2.69 -7.74 31.86
CA LYS A 56 -3.05 -8.65 30.77
C LYS A 56 -2.07 -9.81 30.70
N PHE A 57 -1.04 -9.72 31.46
CA PHE A 57 0.04 -10.67 31.49
C PHE A 57 0.45 -10.90 32.95
N GLY A 58 -0.37 -11.66 33.66
CA GLY A 58 0.21 -12.63 34.57
C GLY A 58 1.28 -13.35 33.76
N GLU A 59 2.37 -13.80 34.38
CA GLU A 59 3.54 -14.39 33.72
C GLU A 59 3.13 -15.14 32.44
N PRO A 60 3.69 -14.77 31.25
CA PRO A 60 3.26 -15.38 30.01
C PRO A 60 3.42 -16.89 30.18
N ASP A 61 2.32 -17.62 30.08
CA ASP A 61 2.36 -19.06 30.03
C ASP A 61 3.16 -19.45 28.78
N LEU A 62 4.44 -19.70 28.96
CA LEU A 62 5.40 -20.04 27.91
C LEU A 62 4.94 -21.22 27.05
N PHE A 63 3.94 -21.97 27.51
CA PHE A 63 3.36 -23.12 26.83
C PHE A 63 2.03 -22.83 26.11
N ARG A 64 1.44 -21.65 26.29
CA ARG A 64 0.22 -21.23 25.58
C ARG A 64 0.55 -20.75 24.16
N GLN A 65 0.79 -21.65 23.26
CA GLN A 65 1.05 -21.31 21.86
C GLN A 65 -0.24 -21.10 21.00
N LEU A 66 -1.41 -21.52 21.48
CA LEU A 66 -2.61 -21.60 20.63
C LEU A 66 -3.86 -20.96 21.22
N GLU A 67 -3.87 -20.49 22.46
CA GLU A 67 -5.01 -19.78 23.04
C GLU A 67 -4.75 -18.27 23.05
N TYR A 68 -5.28 -17.60 22.04
CA TYR A 68 -5.48 -16.14 22.14
C TYR A 68 -6.73 -15.88 22.96
N ASP A 69 -6.58 -15.24 24.10
CA ASP A 69 -7.70 -14.63 24.77
C ASP A 69 -8.20 -13.49 23.87
N LEU A 70 -9.24 -13.76 23.11
CA LEU A 70 -9.93 -12.69 22.39
C LEU A 70 -10.44 -11.67 23.42
N PRO A 71 -10.27 -10.36 23.17
CA PRO A 71 -10.75 -9.35 24.08
C PRO A 71 -12.26 -9.51 24.26
N THR A 72 -12.71 -9.48 25.51
CA THR A 72 -14.15 -9.47 25.82
C THR A 72 -14.79 -8.18 25.32
N ALA A 73 -16.11 -8.21 25.05
CA ALA A 73 -16.86 -7.01 24.73
C ALA A 73 -16.67 -5.93 25.81
N ASN A 74 -16.48 -4.69 25.35
CA ASN A 74 -16.33 -3.51 26.20
C ASN A 74 -17.00 -2.29 25.54
N THR A 75 -16.78 -1.08 26.06
CA THR A 75 -17.35 0.16 25.50
C THR A 75 -16.74 0.54 24.13
N TYR A 76 -15.54 0.05 23.81
CA TYR A 76 -14.83 0.34 22.55
C TYR A 76 -15.16 -0.69 21.46
N ARG A 77 -15.44 -1.95 21.85
CA ARG A 77 -15.75 -3.03 20.89
C ARG A 77 -16.84 -3.96 21.41
N THR A 78 -17.73 -4.33 20.50
CA THR A 78 -18.74 -5.38 20.75
C THR A 78 -18.08 -6.77 20.81
N ALA A 79 -18.83 -7.79 21.19
CA ALA A 79 -18.35 -9.18 21.19
C ALA A 79 -17.96 -9.70 19.79
N SER A 80 -18.51 -9.12 18.72
CA SER A 80 -18.12 -9.43 17.34
C SER A 80 -16.90 -8.66 16.86
N GLY A 81 -16.29 -7.79 17.68
CA GLY A 81 -15.18 -6.92 17.32
C GLY A 81 -15.58 -5.61 16.63
N ALA A 82 -16.87 -5.40 16.34
CA ALA A 82 -17.34 -4.17 15.74
C ALA A 82 -17.14 -2.96 16.68
N PRO A 83 -16.94 -1.73 16.15
CA PRO A 83 -16.79 -0.53 16.95
C PRO A 83 -17.95 -0.34 17.92
N GLY A 84 -17.63 -0.05 19.19
CA GLY A 84 -18.58 0.35 20.24
C GLY A 84 -18.81 1.85 20.24
N HIS A 85 -19.61 2.33 21.20
CA HIS A 85 -20.00 3.76 21.26
C HIS A 85 -18.89 4.70 21.74
N LEU A 86 -17.83 4.18 22.35
CA LEU A 86 -16.63 4.94 22.73
C LEU A 86 -15.39 4.55 21.92
N TYR A 87 -15.60 3.92 20.75
CA TYR A 87 -14.50 3.59 19.86
C TYR A 87 -13.77 4.86 19.38
N TRP A 88 -12.49 4.79 19.35
CA TRP A 88 -11.59 5.87 18.96
C TRP A 88 -10.52 5.39 17.97
N GLN A 89 -9.95 6.30 17.23
CA GLN A 89 -8.75 6.11 16.41
C GLN A 89 -7.88 7.35 16.55
N ASN A 90 -6.61 7.14 16.78
CA ASN A 90 -5.62 8.21 16.71
C ASN A 90 -5.40 8.61 15.24
N ARG A 91 -4.75 9.74 15.04
CA ARG A 91 -4.47 10.28 13.71
C ARG A 91 -3.09 10.92 13.69
N ALA A 92 -2.40 10.80 12.57
CA ALA A 92 -1.12 11.47 12.32
C ALA A 92 -1.14 12.14 10.94
N ASP A 93 -1.15 13.48 10.92
CA ASP A 93 -1.04 14.25 9.68
C ASP A 93 0.43 14.58 9.44
N HIS A 94 0.85 14.51 8.17
CA HIS A 94 2.24 14.67 7.75
C HIS A 94 2.37 15.73 6.66
N VAL A 95 3.37 16.61 6.79
CA VAL A 95 3.91 17.43 5.70
C VAL A 95 5.33 16.96 5.45
N ILE A 96 5.62 16.40 4.28
CA ILE A 96 6.90 15.75 3.99
C ILE A 96 7.58 16.48 2.84
N HIS A 97 8.80 16.97 3.07
CA HIS A 97 9.70 17.48 2.06
C HIS A 97 10.82 16.46 1.83
N VAL A 98 10.94 15.94 0.62
CA VAL A 98 11.95 14.96 0.25
C VAL A 98 12.66 15.37 -1.03
N ARG A 99 13.97 15.15 -1.07
CA ARG A 99 14.82 15.38 -2.23
C ARG A 99 15.49 14.07 -2.64
N LEU A 100 15.39 13.72 -3.92
CA LEU A 100 16.14 12.63 -4.54
C LEU A 100 17.52 13.12 -4.95
N ASP A 101 18.55 12.36 -4.62
CA ASP A 101 19.90 12.54 -5.13
C ASP A 101 20.29 11.32 -5.99
N PRO A 102 20.20 11.43 -7.33
CA PRO A 102 20.53 10.32 -8.22
C PRO A 102 22.01 9.94 -8.24
N GLU A 103 22.92 10.87 -7.91
CA GLU A 103 24.37 10.59 -7.93
C GLU A 103 24.77 9.57 -6.88
N VAL A 104 24.04 9.58 -5.75
CA VAL A 104 24.29 8.68 -4.65
C VAL A 104 23.19 7.66 -4.43
N HIS A 105 22.16 7.66 -5.27
CA HIS A 105 20.95 6.87 -5.10
C HIS A 105 20.41 6.96 -3.67
N GLY A 106 20.11 8.17 -3.24
CA GLY A 106 19.70 8.44 -1.87
C GLY A 106 18.58 9.46 -1.79
N VAL A 107 17.98 9.56 -0.62
CA VAL A 107 16.97 10.57 -0.30
C VAL A 107 17.32 11.26 1.03
N ASP A 108 17.08 12.56 1.06
CA ASP A 108 17.08 13.41 2.25
C ASP A 108 15.67 13.95 2.46
N GLY A 109 15.15 13.84 3.67
CA GLY A 109 13.80 14.29 3.98
C GLY A 109 13.68 14.97 5.32
N THR A 110 12.65 15.81 5.40
CA THR A 110 12.15 16.40 6.64
C THR A 110 10.65 16.23 6.65
N GLU A 111 10.12 15.78 7.75
CA GLU A 111 8.67 15.64 7.94
C GLU A 111 8.21 16.36 9.19
N GLU A 112 7.13 17.14 9.06
CA GLU A 112 6.39 17.72 10.18
C GLU A 112 5.19 16.85 10.46
N ILE A 113 5.06 16.36 11.68
CA ILE A 113 3.98 15.47 12.10
C ILE A 113 3.09 16.17 13.11
N THR A 114 1.77 16.12 12.86
CA THR A 114 0.74 16.52 13.81
C THR A 114 0.02 15.28 14.30
N TYR A 115 0.35 14.82 15.52
CA TYR A 115 -0.23 13.63 16.13
C TYR A 115 -1.39 13.99 17.04
N HIS A 116 -2.56 13.37 16.81
CA HIS A 116 -3.79 13.55 17.56
C HIS A 116 -4.04 12.34 18.47
N ASN A 117 -4.04 12.53 19.78
CA ASN A 117 -4.35 11.47 20.72
C ASN A 117 -5.86 11.44 21.05
N GLU A 118 -6.61 10.65 20.32
CA GLU A 118 -8.04 10.42 20.59
C GLU A 118 -8.27 9.24 21.54
N SER A 119 -7.18 8.55 21.97
CA SER A 119 -7.27 7.47 22.94
C SER A 119 -7.60 8.01 24.34
N PRO A 120 -8.17 7.17 25.22
CA PRO A 120 -8.38 7.58 26.62
C PRO A 120 -7.08 7.63 27.44
N ASP A 121 -5.97 7.16 26.89
CA ASP A 121 -4.71 7.02 27.59
C ASP A 121 -3.84 8.29 27.45
N ALA A 122 -3.11 8.65 28.49
CA ALA A 122 -2.08 9.69 28.42
C ALA A 122 -0.77 9.09 27.91
N LEU A 123 -0.36 9.49 26.69
CA LEU A 123 0.82 8.96 26.02
C LEU A 123 2.08 9.69 26.50
N ARG A 124 3.07 8.97 26.99
CA ARG A 124 4.36 9.52 27.46
C ARG A 124 5.45 9.43 26.41
N TYR A 125 5.23 8.70 25.34
CA TYR A 125 6.13 8.48 24.22
C TYR A 125 5.33 8.12 22.98
N LEU A 126 5.93 8.37 21.81
CA LEU A 126 5.44 7.95 20.52
C LEU A 126 6.35 6.88 19.93
N TRP A 127 5.83 6.06 19.02
CA TRP A 127 6.61 5.10 18.28
C TRP A 127 6.51 5.33 16.76
N MET A 128 7.65 5.26 16.10
CA MET A 128 7.76 5.31 14.64
C MET A 128 8.45 4.06 14.10
N GLN A 129 8.12 3.72 12.85
CA GLN A 129 8.75 2.65 12.09
C GLN A 129 9.82 3.24 11.17
N LEU A 130 11.01 2.63 11.19
CA LEU A 130 12.15 2.93 10.32
C LEU A 130 12.44 1.70 9.46
N ASP A 131 11.57 1.42 8.48
CA ASP A 131 11.59 0.12 7.79
C ASP A 131 12.85 -0.09 6.94
N GLN A 132 13.50 0.99 6.48
CA GLN A 132 14.79 0.91 5.80
C GLN A 132 15.90 0.33 6.67
N ASN A 133 15.75 0.35 8.01
CA ASN A 133 16.68 -0.30 8.93
C ASN A 133 16.74 -1.83 8.76
N ARG A 134 15.76 -2.42 8.09
CA ARG A 134 15.84 -3.83 7.65
C ARG A 134 17.09 -4.11 6.81
N HIS A 135 17.54 -3.12 6.06
CA HIS A 135 18.70 -3.23 5.17
C HIS A 135 20.03 -2.84 5.84
N ALA A 136 20.00 -2.39 7.12
CA ALA A 136 21.23 -2.13 7.86
C ALA A 136 22.04 -3.44 8.04
N PRO A 137 23.38 -3.38 7.97
CA PRO A 137 24.24 -4.56 8.05
C PRO A 137 24.03 -5.41 9.31
N ASP A 138 23.72 -4.77 10.43
CA ASP A 138 23.47 -5.38 11.74
C ASP A 138 21.99 -5.62 12.03
N SER A 139 21.10 -5.45 11.04
CA SER A 139 19.67 -5.67 11.22
C SER A 139 19.35 -7.14 11.55
N ARG A 140 18.29 -7.33 12.33
CA ARG A 140 17.81 -8.69 12.63
C ARG A 140 17.45 -9.45 11.35
N ALA A 141 16.91 -8.76 10.33
CA ALA A 141 16.58 -9.35 9.04
C ALA A 141 17.84 -9.92 8.36
N ASN A 142 18.94 -9.17 8.32
CA ASN A 142 20.21 -9.62 7.76
C ASN A 142 20.87 -10.72 8.62
N LEU A 143 20.91 -10.55 9.93
CA LEU A 143 21.53 -11.51 10.84
C LEU A 143 20.77 -12.86 10.90
N SER A 144 19.45 -12.86 10.63
CA SER A 144 18.65 -14.11 10.57
C SER A 144 18.58 -14.73 9.18
N ARG A 145 19.17 -14.10 8.17
CA ARG A 145 19.18 -14.61 6.79
C ARG A 145 19.98 -15.92 6.72
N ARG A 146 19.37 -16.93 6.12
CA ARG A 146 20.11 -18.16 5.83
C ARG A 146 21.19 -17.87 4.80
N GLY A 147 22.43 -18.26 5.11
CA GLY A 147 23.50 -18.31 4.12
C GLY A 147 23.18 -19.25 2.95
N PRO A 148 23.99 -19.22 1.89
CA PRO A 148 23.84 -20.16 0.78
C PRO A 148 23.97 -21.61 1.27
N ASP A 149 23.15 -22.48 0.70
CA ASP A 149 23.36 -23.93 0.86
C ASP A 149 24.57 -24.33 -0.01
N LEU A 150 25.71 -24.42 0.62
CA LEU A 150 26.98 -24.75 -0.08
C LEU A 150 27.05 -26.20 -0.57
N ASP A 151 26.11 -27.06 -0.13
CA ASP A 151 25.99 -28.43 -0.60
C ASP A 151 25.26 -28.50 -1.96
N GLN A 152 24.70 -27.39 -2.43
CA GLN A 152 24.04 -27.30 -3.73
C GLN A 152 24.75 -26.30 -4.64
N PRO A 153 24.76 -26.54 -5.98
CA PRO A 153 25.25 -25.55 -6.92
C PRO A 153 24.50 -24.22 -6.80
N GLN A 154 25.23 -23.15 -6.62
CA GLN A 154 24.67 -21.79 -6.59
C GLN A 154 24.98 -21.08 -7.92
N SER A 155 24.05 -20.28 -8.44
CA SER A 155 24.34 -19.43 -9.59
C SER A 155 25.26 -18.28 -9.19
N ILE A 156 26.13 -17.83 -10.10
CA ILE A 156 27.03 -16.68 -9.86
C ILE A 156 26.18 -15.45 -9.55
N GLY A 157 25.14 -15.17 -10.32
CA GLY A 157 24.27 -14.01 -10.11
C GLY A 157 23.58 -14.02 -8.74
N TRP A 158 23.22 -15.20 -8.20
CA TRP A 158 22.70 -15.29 -6.85
C TRP A 158 23.77 -14.93 -5.80
N LEU A 159 25.01 -15.41 -5.99
CA LEU A 159 26.13 -15.08 -5.09
C LEU A 159 26.49 -13.60 -5.12
N GLU A 160 26.45 -12.98 -6.29
CA GLU A 160 26.66 -11.53 -6.49
C GLU A 160 25.58 -10.73 -5.77
N SER A 161 24.29 -11.02 -6.00
CA SER A 161 23.17 -10.36 -5.31
C SER A 161 23.23 -10.56 -3.79
N PHE A 162 23.68 -11.72 -3.32
CA PHE A 162 23.88 -11.96 -1.90
C PHE A 162 25.00 -11.10 -1.32
N ALA A 163 26.13 -10.99 -2.04
CA ALA A 163 27.25 -10.14 -1.64
C ALA A 163 26.87 -8.65 -1.64
N GLU A 164 26.14 -8.18 -2.64
CA GLU A 164 25.61 -6.82 -2.71
C GLU A 164 24.67 -6.50 -1.54
N THR A 165 23.78 -7.44 -1.20
CA THR A 165 22.90 -7.28 -0.04
C THR A 165 23.68 -7.08 1.27
N LEU A 166 24.78 -7.83 1.45
CA LEU A 166 25.61 -7.71 2.65
C LEU A 166 26.46 -6.43 2.66
N ALA A 167 26.82 -5.92 1.49
CA ALA A 167 27.64 -4.72 1.34
C ALA A 167 26.83 -3.42 1.34
N HIS A 168 25.51 -3.50 1.10
CA HIS A 168 24.66 -2.31 1.01
C HIS A 168 24.62 -1.54 2.34
N PRO A 169 24.97 -0.24 2.35
CA PRO A 169 24.95 0.58 3.56
C PRO A 169 23.55 1.09 3.87
N GLY A 170 22.59 0.14 4.00
CA GLY A 170 21.18 0.44 4.26
C GLY A 170 20.92 0.88 5.69
N GLY A 171 19.72 1.38 5.87
CA GLY A 171 19.22 1.91 7.15
C GLY A 171 18.97 3.42 7.09
N THR A 172 18.07 3.88 7.96
CA THR A 172 17.69 5.29 8.07
C THR A 172 18.63 5.98 9.08
N THR A 173 19.20 7.09 8.67
CA THR A 173 19.91 8.01 9.57
C THR A 173 18.94 9.08 10.03
N ILE A 174 18.69 9.17 11.33
CA ILE A 174 17.92 10.26 11.95
C ILE A 174 18.90 11.37 12.32
N HIS A 175 18.71 12.56 11.76
CA HIS A 175 19.58 13.72 12.02
C HIS A 175 19.12 14.50 13.25
N HIS A 176 17.80 14.67 13.42
CA HIS A 176 17.20 15.23 14.63
C HIS A 176 15.72 14.87 14.74
N VAL A 177 15.20 14.97 15.93
CA VAL A 177 13.77 14.99 16.27
C VAL A 177 13.54 16.20 17.16
N LYS A 178 12.62 17.12 16.74
CA LYS A 178 12.34 18.36 17.45
C LYS A 178 10.86 18.54 17.68
N ASP A 179 10.49 19.17 18.80
CA ASP A 179 9.10 19.58 19.02
C ASP A 179 8.72 20.82 18.19
N GLY A 180 7.44 21.21 18.24
CA GLY A 180 6.91 22.39 17.54
C GLY A 180 7.52 23.72 17.98
N GLN A 181 8.35 23.76 19.03
CA GLN A 181 9.13 24.90 19.50
C GLN A 181 10.59 24.83 19.07
N GLY A 182 10.99 23.76 18.34
CA GLY A 182 12.36 23.55 17.88
C GLY A 182 13.29 22.97 18.93
N GLN A 183 12.77 22.46 20.07
CA GLN A 183 13.57 21.79 21.09
C GLN A 183 13.83 20.34 20.71
N GLU A 184 15.06 19.87 20.90
CA GLU A 184 15.44 18.47 20.64
C GLU A 184 14.67 17.53 21.58
N LEU A 185 14.08 16.48 20.99
CA LEU A 185 13.39 15.41 21.71
C LEU A 185 14.31 14.19 21.85
N PRO A 186 14.36 13.59 23.03
CA PRO A 186 15.10 12.34 23.22
C PRO A 186 14.43 11.22 22.44
N PHE A 187 15.23 10.44 21.70
CA PHE A 187 14.74 9.25 21.01
C PHE A 187 15.70 8.07 21.15
N THR A 188 15.18 6.87 20.98
CA THR A 188 15.93 5.61 21.01
C THR A 188 15.51 4.73 19.85
N ILE A 189 16.49 4.21 19.11
CA ILE A 189 16.26 3.29 17.98
C ILE A 189 16.68 1.88 18.40
N VAL A 190 15.77 0.91 18.16
CA VAL A 190 16.03 -0.52 18.34
C VAL A 190 15.50 -1.27 17.11
N GLY A 191 16.40 -1.79 16.28
CA GLY A 191 16.04 -2.39 15.02
C GLY A 191 15.34 -1.39 14.08
N SER A 192 14.16 -1.71 13.62
CA SER A 192 13.33 -0.84 12.78
C SER A 192 12.37 0.05 13.58
N MET A 193 12.51 0.14 14.90
CA MET A 193 11.59 0.89 15.74
C MET A 193 12.30 2.08 16.40
N MET A 194 11.69 3.27 16.31
CA MET A 194 12.14 4.47 17.00
C MET A 194 11.10 4.90 18.03
N ARG A 195 11.53 5.01 19.28
CA ARG A 195 10.75 5.60 20.37
C ARG A 195 11.16 7.05 20.57
N ILE A 196 10.20 7.95 20.67
CA ILE A 196 10.38 9.37 20.99
C ILE A 196 9.75 9.63 22.36
N ASP A 197 10.52 10.09 23.32
CA ASP A 197 10.03 10.44 24.66
C ASP A 197 9.47 11.86 24.66
N LEU A 198 8.23 12.02 25.11
CA LEU A 198 7.56 13.31 25.15
C LEU A 198 7.96 14.09 26.41
N PRO A 199 8.10 15.44 26.34
CA PRO A 199 8.46 16.27 27.50
C PRO A 199 7.36 16.23 28.59
N GLU A 200 6.10 16.17 28.18
CA GLU A 200 4.93 16.01 29.03
C GLU A 200 3.98 14.95 28.45
N PRO A 201 3.18 14.27 29.28
CA PRO A 201 2.20 13.30 28.78
C PRO A 201 1.18 13.96 27.85
N LEU A 202 0.96 13.41 26.68
CA LEU A 202 -0.08 13.83 25.74
C LEU A 202 -1.41 13.20 26.15
N ASN A 203 -2.31 13.98 26.74
CA ASN A 203 -3.61 13.49 27.23
C ASN A 203 -4.61 13.27 26.09
N SER A 204 -5.71 12.60 26.41
CA SER A 204 -6.84 12.39 25.48
C SER A 204 -7.36 13.72 24.93
N GLY A 205 -7.54 13.80 23.61
CA GLY A 205 -7.99 15.00 22.90
C GLY A 205 -6.91 16.06 22.65
N GLU A 206 -5.68 15.82 23.11
CA GLU A 206 -4.57 16.74 22.87
C GLU A 206 -3.83 16.40 21.55
N VAL A 207 -3.09 17.39 21.07
CA VAL A 207 -2.31 17.32 19.82
C VAL A 207 -0.85 17.62 20.12
N PHE A 208 0.05 16.87 19.51
CA PHE A 208 1.48 17.09 19.61
C PHE A 208 2.10 17.28 18.23
N GLN A 209 2.86 18.33 18.03
CA GLN A 209 3.58 18.63 16.79
C GLN A 209 5.07 18.43 16.97
N PHE A 210 5.69 17.76 15.99
CA PHE A 210 7.13 17.53 15.98
C PHE A 210 7.65 17.35 14.58
N GLU A 211 8.96 17.53 14.41
CA GLU A 211 9.70 17.40 13.16
C GLU A 211 10.72 16.27 13.27
N VAL A 212 10.85 15.49 12.21
CA VAL A 212 11.93 14.51 12.04
C VAL A 212 12.70 14.82 10.77
N LYS A 213 14.03 14.93 10.88
CA LYS A 213 14.93 15.01 9.73
C LYS A 213 15.71 13.72 9.58
N TRP A 214 15.71 13.17 8.36
CA TRP A 214 16.26 11.85 8.09
C TRP A 214 16.86 11.75 6.69
N SER A 215 17.66 10.70 6.47
CA SER A 215 18.18 10.31 5.15
C SER A 215 18.43 8.82 5.08
N HIS A 216 18.42 8.26 3.87
CA HIS A 216 18.85 6.88 3.60
C HIS A 216 19.30 6.68 2.16
N ARG A 217 20.02 5.55 1.92
CA ARG A 217 20.32 5.04 0.59
C ARG A 217 19.18 4.19 0.07
N ILE A 218 18.85 4.34 -1.21
CA ILE A 218 17.86 3.51 -1.90
C ILE A 218 18.53 2.19 -2.26
N THR A 219 17.83 1.07 -2.09
CA THR A 219 18.35 -0.25 -2.44
C THR A 219 18.39 -0.46 -3.95
N PRO A 220 19.47 -1.03 -4.52
CA PRO A 220 19.46 -1.43 -5.92
C PRO A 220 18.52 -2.63 -6.16
N ASP A 221 18.06 -2.81 -7.40
CA ASP A 221 17.15 -3.89 -7.81
C ASP A 221 17.65 -5.30 -7.49
N ALA A 222 18.97 -5.51 -7.51
CA ALA A 222 19.64 -6.75 -7.11
C ALA A 222 19.28 -7.15 -5.66
N ILE A 223 18.92 -6.18 -4.82
CA ILE A 223 18.44 -6.41 -3.45
C ILE A 223 16.91 -6.38 -3.45
N ARG A 224 16.29 -7.53 -3.52
CA ARG A 224 14.81 -7.60 -3.47
C ARG A 224 14.26 -6.93 -2.24
N SER A 225 13.64 -5.78 -2.45
CA SER A 225 13.04 -4.91 -1.44
C SER A 225 11.63 -4.49 -1.85
N ARG A 226 10.96 -3.71 -0.99
CA ARG A 226 9.69 -3.01 -1.27
C ARG A 226 9.93 -1.64 -1.91
N SER A 227 11.19 -1.20 -1.91
CA SER A 227 11.67 0.06 -2.47
C SER A 227 12.96 -0.24 -3.22
N GLY A 228 13.23 0.45 -4.30
CA GLY A 228 14.46 0.20 -5.04
C GLY A 228 14.68 1.17 -6.19
N TYR A 229 15.84 1.02 -6.80
CA TYR A 229 16.14 1.64 -8.08
C TYR A 229 16.73 0.63 -9.05
N GLU A 230 16.50 0.85 -10.31
CA GLU A 230 17.17 0.18 -11.40
C GLU A 230 17.82 1.20 -12.35
N ILE A 231 18.84 0.76 -13.05
CA ILE A 231 19.46 1.52 -14.12
C ILE A 231 19.10 0.83 -15.42
N LEU A 232 18.37 1.52 -16.29
CA LEU A 232 18.00 1.04 -17.60
C LEU A 232 19.24 0.94 -18.51
N ASP A 233 19.13 0.24 -19.64
CA ASP A 233 20.27 -0.04 -20.52
C ASP A 233 20.99 1.21 -21.06
N ASP A 234 20.26 2.32 -21.17
CA ASP A 234 20.81 3.62 -21.58
C ASP A 234 21.48 4.41 -20.45
N GLY A 235 21.48 3.86 -19.22
CA GLY A 235 22.02 4.50 -18.02
C GLY A 235 21.01 5.35 -17.23
N THR A 236 19.73 5.39 -17.67
CA THR A 236 18.67 6.15 -16.99
C THR A 236 18.26 5.49 -15.69
N GLY A 237 18.17 6.27 -14.62
CA GLY A 237 17.68 5.80 -13.31
C GLY A 237 16.16 5.78 -13.22
N LEU A 238 15.61 4.71 -12.67
CA LEU A 238 14.22 4.57 -12.30
C LEU A 238 14.14 4.22 -10.83
N TYR A 239 13.34 4.96 -10.07
CA TYR A 239 13.26 4.89 -8.61
C TYR A 239 11.82 4.61 -8.15
N GLU A 240 11.64 3.62 -7.30
CA GLU A 240 10.39 3.32 -6.60
C GLU A 240 10.62 3.41 -5.09
N LEU A 241 9.95 4.36 -4.44
CA LEU A 241 10.15 4.73 -3.03
C LEU A 241 8.94 4.33 -2.21
N ALA A 242 9.14 3.31 -1.39
CA ALA A 242 8.15 2.77 -0.47
C ALA A 242 8.79 2.52 0.89
N GLN A 243 8.01 2.66 1.97
CA GLN A 243 8.56 2.53 3.33
C GLN A 243 9.80 3.44 3.53
N TRP A 244 9.75 4.61 2.92
CA TRP A 244 10.88 5.48 2.64
C TRP A 244 11.09 6.61 3.66
N PHE A 245 10.13 6.83 4.55
CA PHE A 245 10.16 7.85 5.59
C PHE A 245 9.84 7.22 6.95
N PRO A 246 10.19 7.86 8.10
CA PRO A 246 9.76 7.42 9.42
C PRO A 246 8.23 7.45 9.55
N ARG A 247 7.57 6.32 9.85
CA ARG A 247 6.11 6.17 9.81
C ARG A 247 5.53 6.00 11.20
N MET A 248 4.42 6.67 11.52
CA MET A 248 3.77 6.57 12.83
C MET A 248 3.15 5.19 13.05
N CYS A 249 3.54 4.52 14.14
CA CYS A 249 2.93 3.27 14.56
C CYS A 249 1.50 3.48 15.01
N ALA A 250 0.61 2.52 14.69
CA ALA A 250 -0.74 2.53 15.24
C ALA A 250 -0.74 2.30 16.75
N TYR A 251 -1.60 3.06 17.46
CA TYR A 251 -1.96 2.82 18.85
C TYR A 251 -3.41 2.37 18.92
N THR A 252 -3.66 1.16 19.39
CA THR A 252 -4.96 0.53 19.29
C THR A 252 -5.57 0.21 20.67
N ASP A 253 -6.90 0.18 20.73
CA ASP A 253 -7.66 -0.18 21.94
C ASP A 253 -7.41 -1.62 22.42
N THR A 254 -7.00 -2.51 21.52
CA THR A 254 -6.78 -3.94 21.83
C THR A 254 -5.39 -4.25 22.37
N ARG A 255 -4.36 -3.52 21.92
CA ARG A 255 -2.95 -3.86 22.20
C ARG A 255 -2.06 -2.68 22.59
N GLY A 256 -2.55 -1.44 22.51
CA GLY A 256 -1.72 -0.23 22.61
C GLY A 256 -0.82 -0.10 21.39
N TRP A 257 0.44 0.29 21.59
CA TRP A 257 1.40 0.51 20.50
C TRP A 257 1.71 -0.75 19.70
N GLN A 258 1.61 -0.64 18.38
CA GLN A 258 1.98 -1.68 17.42
C GLN A 258 3.43 -1.46 16.94
N HIS A 259 4.39 -1.78 17.79
CA HIS A 259 5.82 -1.46 17.62
C HIS A 259 6.68 -2.71 17.44
N LYS A 260 6.26 -3.64 16.60
CA LYS A 260 7.05 -4.83 16.29
C LYS A 260 8.07 -4.52 15.21
N ASP A 261 9.28 -5.05 15.42
CA ASP A 261 10.38 -4.95 14.48
C ASP A 261 10.00 -5.48 13.08
N PHE A 262 10.35 -4.73 12.04
CA PHE A 262 10.05 -5.11 10.65
C PHE A 262 11.15 -6.02 10.10
N VAL A 263 10.76 -7.23 9.81
CA VAL A 263 11.66 -8.27 9.25
C VAL A 263 11.32 -8.64 7.80
N GLY A 264 10.47 -7.83 7.16
CA GLY A 264 10.15 -7.92 5.73
C GLY A 264 8.78 -8.42 5.36
N ARG A 265 7.85 -8.52 6.32
CA ARG A 265 6.43 -8.83 6.09
C ARG A 265 5.56 -8.12 7.13
N GLY A 266 4.33 -7.74 6.74
CA GLY A 266 3.37 -7.06 7.59
C GLY A 266 3.70 -5.57 7.71
N GLU A 267 3.45 -4.80 6.66
CA GLU A 267 3.96 -3.46 6.47
C GLU A 267 3.11 -2.36 7.12
N PHE A 268 1.79 -2.53 7.19
CA PHE A 268 0.82 -1.43 7.31
C PHE A 268 0.10 -1.31 8.64
N THR A 269 0.70 -1.65 9.76
CA THR A 269 0.10 -1.37 11.08
C THR A 269 0.45 0.07 11.51
N LEU A 270 -0.16 1.05 10.85
CA LEU A 270 0.14 2.48 10.90
C LEU A 270 -1.10 3.30 11.25
N GLU A 271 -0.90 4.52 11.75
CA GLU A 271 -1.99 5.48 11.93
C GLU A 271 -2.45 6.07 10.59
N PHE A 272 -3.73 6.42 10.50
CA PHE A 272 -4.29 7.17 9.39
C PHE A 272 -4.05 8.67 9.58
N GLY A 273 -3.94 9.38 8.48
CA GLY A 273 -3.83 10.84 8.46
C GLY A 273 -3.90 11.42 7.05
N ASN A 274 -3.66 12.71 6.96
CA ASN A 274 -3.46 13.40 5.71
C ASN A 274 -1.95 13.56 5.47
N TYR A 275 -1.57 13.47 4.21
CA TYR A 275 -0.19 13.61 3.77
C TYR A 275 -0.10 14.68 2.69
N GLU A 276 0.72 15.70 2.93
CA GLU A 276 1.15 16.67 1.93
C GLU A 276 2.62 16.35 1.58
N LEU A 277 2.86 15.98 0.31
CA LEU A 277 4.17 15.54 -0.17
C LEU A 277 4.78 16.63 -1.07
N HIS A 278 5.98 17.08 -0.75
CA HIS A 278 6.81 17.92 -1.60
C HIS A 278 8.02 17.10 -2.06
N ILE A 279 7.94 16.58 -3.30
CA ILE A 279 8.95 15.66 -3.85
C ILE A 279 9.81 16.44 -4.84
N THR A 280 11.06 16.70 -4.46
CA THR A 280 12.05 17.41 -5.28
C THR A 280 12.95 16.41 -6.00
N VAL A 281 12.92 16.48 -7.32
CA VAL A 281 13.69 15.60 -8.23
C VAL A 281 14.35 16.44 -9.32
N PRO A 282 15.33 15.90 -10.11
CA PRO A 282 15.83 16.58 -11.30
C PRO A 282 14.68 16.99 -12.23
N GLU A 283 14.79 18.14 -12.88
CA GLU A 283 13.70 18.77 -13.65
C GLU A 283 13.15 17.92 -14.81
N ASN A 284 13.95 16.97 -15.31
CA ASN A 284 13.57 16.05 -16.37
C ASN A 284 12.80 14.81 -15.87
N HIS A 285 12.65 14.61 -14.57
CA HIS A 285 11.91 13.48 -14.03
C HIS A 285 10.39 13.69 -14.09
N VAL A 286 9.68 12.61 -14.37
CA VAL A 286 8.23 12.50 -14.16
C VAL A 286 8.00 11.74 -12.87
N VAL A 287 7.08 12.24 -12.03
CA VAL A 287 6.79 11.66 -10.70
C VAL A 287 5.38 11.08 -10.65
N ALA A 288 5.27 9.88 -10.13
CA ALA A 288 4.01 9.24 -9.71
C ALA A 288 3.99 9.15 -8.19
N ALA A 289 2.90 9.55 -7.53
CA ALA A 289 2.82 9.46 -6.07
C ALA A 289 1.41 9.17 -5.57
N SER A 290 1.30 8.67 -4.33
CA SER A 290 0.04 8.63 -3.59
C SER A 290 -0.59 10.00 -3.52
N GLY A 291 -1.89 10.11 -3.82
CA GLY A 291 -2.64 11.37 -3.72
C GLY A 291 -2.93 12.04 -5.07
N VAL A 292 -3.30 13.30 -5.00
CA VAL A 292 -3.65 14.15 -6.14
C VAL A 292 -2.58 15.20 -6.32
N LEU A 293 -2.05 15.32 -7.54
CA LEU A 293 -1.10 16.38 -7.91
C LEU A 293 -1.74 17.76 -7.75
N GLN A 294 -1.07 18.66 -7.01
CA GLN A 294 -1.57 19.97 -6.64
C GLN A 294 -1.04 21.11 -7.52
N ASN A 295 0.11 20.94 -8.15
CA ASN A 295 0.79 21.96 -8.95
C ASN A 295 1.09 21.52 -10.40
N PRO A 296 0.08 20.97 -11.14
CA PRO A 296 0.29 20.49 -12.50
C PRO A 296 0.81 21.57 -13.46
N GLU A 297 0.49 22.82 -13.24
CA GLU A 297 0.93 23.98 -14.05
C GLU A 297 2.44 24.24 -13.92
N GLU A 298 3.09 23.79 -12.84
CA GLU A 298 4.52 23.97 -12.62
C GLU A 298 5.35 22.79 -13.14
N VAL A 299 4.75 21.58 -13.17
CA VAL A 299 5.49 20.33 -13.42
C VAL A 299 5.11 19.62 -14.72
N LEU A 300 3.97 19.95 -15.33
CA LEU A 300 3.51 19.40 -16.61
C LEU A 300 3.48 20.49 -17.68
N THR A 301 3.81 20.10 -18.92
CA THR A 301 3.63 21.02 -20.07
C THR A 301 2.13 21.31 -20.31
N SER A 302 1.83 22.38 -21.04
CA SER A 302 0.44 22.72 -21.40
C SER A 302 -0.25 21.61 -22.19
N GLU A 303 0.49 20.89 -23.04
CA GLU A 303 0.00 19.77 -23.82
C GLU A 303 -0.31 18.55 -22.96
N GLN A 304 0.54 18.24 -21.98
CA GLN A 304 0.33 17.18 -21.00
C GLN A 304 -0.90 17.47 -20.12
N GLN A 305 -1.06 18.70 -19.64
CA GLN A 305 -2.24 19.12 -18.88
C GLN A 305 -3.53 18.95 -19.69
N GLN A 306 -3.53 19.35 -20.99
CA GLN A 306 -4.69 19.18 -21.87
C GLN A 306 -5.04 17.71 -22.09
N ARG A 307 -4.03 16.83 -22.27
CA ARG A 307 -4.23 15.38 -22.42
C ARG A 307 -4.75 14.75 -21.13
N LEU A 308 -4.22 15.16 -19.98
CA LEU A 308 -4.68 14.71 -18.66
C LEU A 308 -6.14 15.12 -18.41
N GLU A 309 -6.53 16.36 -18.72
CA GLU A 309 -7.93 16.80 -18.57
C GLU A 309 -8.86 16.07 -19.57
N ALA A 310 -8.41 15.84 -20.80
CA ALA A 310 -9.17 15.09 -21.79
C ALA A 310 -9.40 13.63 -21.36
N SER A 311 -8.45 13.01 -20.68
CA SER A 311 -8.54 11.62 -20.18
C SER A 311 -9.64 11.43 -19.13
N ARG A 312 -10.05 12.49 -18.45
CA ARG A 312 -11.10 12.44 -17.41
C ARG A 312 -12.45 11.95 -17.92
N THR A 313 -12.76 12.22 -19.19
CA THR A 313 -14.04 11.87 -19.83
C THR A 313 -13.89 11.00 -21.08
N SER A 314 -12.68 10.55 -21.35
CA SER A 314 -12.41 9.63 -22.46
C SER A 314 -13.09 8.29 -22.25
N THR A 315 -13.31 7.56 -23.35
CA THR A 315 -13.78 6.16 -23.34
C THR A 315 -12.66 5.14 -23.32
N GLU A 316 -11.41 5.59 -23.43
CA GLU A 316 -10.20 4.75 -23.44
C GLU A 316 -9.03 5.54 -22.85
N PRO A 317 -7.93 4.88 -22.42
CA PRO A 317 -6.75 5.56 -21.91
C PRO A 317 -6.16 6.54 -22.94
N ILE A 318 -5.70 7.69 -22.46
CA ILE A 318 -4.99 8.71 -23.26
C ILE A 318 -3.55 8.80 -22.77
N MET A 319 -2.59 8.72 -23.68
CA MET A 319 -1.18 8.94 -23.38
C MET A 319 -0.97 10.41 -23.01
N VAL A 320 -0.56 10.68 -21.76
CA VAL A 320 -0.31 12.03 -21.21
C VAL A 320 1.15 12.43 -21.41
N VAL A 321 2.10 11.56 -21.05
CA VAL A 321 3.52 11.72 -21.39
C VAL A 321 3.84 10.70 -22.49
N THR A 322 4.19 11.19 -23.69
CA THR A 322 4.41 10.33 -24.84
C THR A 322 5.85 9.78 -24.88
N GLU A 323 6.08 8.79 -25.74
CA GLU A 323 7.39 8.19 -25.99
C GLU A 323 8.41 9.25 -26.44
N GLU A 324 8.01 10.16 -27.32
CA GLU A 324 8.87 11.23 -27.80
C GLU A 324 9.23 12.21 -26.66
N GLU A 325 8.30 12.51 -25.78
CA GLU A 325 8.54 13.38 -24.61
C GLU A 325 9.47 12.67 -23.60
N ALA A 326 9.27 11.39 -23.35
CA ALA A 326 10.15 10.59 -22.48
C ALA A 326 11.58 10.49 -23.08
N ALA A 327 11.72 10.32 -24.38
CA ALA A 327 13.02 10.33 -25.05
C ALA A 327 13.73 11.67 -24.89
N VAL A 328 13.01 12.80 -24.95
CA VAL A 328 13.58 14.13 -24.67
C VAL A 328 14.03 14.22 -23.21
N ASN A 329 13.21 13.77 -22.26
CA ASN A 329 13.54 13.76 -20.84
C ASN A 329 14.79 12.92 -20.55
N ARG A 330 14.91 11.71 -21.12
CA ARG A 330 16.08 10.83 -20.96
C ARG A 330 17.36 11.48 -21.47
N SER A 331 17.28 12.25 -22.56
CA SER A 331 18.45 12.88 -23.19
C SER A 331 18.84 14.23 -22.56
N ALA A 332 18.00 14.78 -21.67
CA ALA A 332 18.24 16.08 -21.06
C ALA A 332 19.28 16.00 -19.95
N ASP A 333 20.26 16.90 -20.01
CA ASP A 333 21.22 17.12 -18.90
C ASP A 333 20.55 18.08 -17.89
N ALA A 334 19.83 17.51 -16.92
CA ALA A 334 19.09 18.28 -15.92
C ALA A 334 20.05 19.04 -15.01
N GLN A 335 19.98 20.37 -15.04
CA GLN A 335 20.79 21.26 -14.22
C GLN A 335 20.02 21.83 -13.04
N GLU A 336 18.69 21.77 -13.11
CA GLU A 336 17.77 22.29 -12.09
C GLU A 336 16.96 21.15 -11.48
N GLU A 337 16.28 21.47 -10.41
CA GLU A 337 15.36 20.57 -9.71
C GLU A 337 13.95 21.12 -9.80
N ARG A 338 12.96 20.24 -9.71
CA ARG A 338 11.55 20.57 -9.69
C ARG A 338 10.85 19.87 -8.57
N THR A 339 9.96 20.59 -7.88
CA THR A 339 9.17 20.01 -6.77
C THR A 339 7.75 19.71 -7.24
N TRP A 340 7.36 18.43 -7.08
CA TRP A 340 6.01 17.94 -7.29
C TRP A 340 5.28 17.93 -5.96
N VAL A 341 4.07 18.46 -5.92
CA VAL A 341 3.27 18.56 -4.69
C VAL A 341 2.04 17.65 -4.80
N TYR A 342 1.88 16.72 -3.86
CA TYR A 342 0.75 15.80 -3.81
C TYR A 342 0.02 15.90 -2.47
N LEU A 343 -1.31 15.73 -2.50
CA LEU A 343 -2.15 15.67 -1.31
C LEU A 343 -2.89 14.33 -1.28
N ALA A 344 -2.66 13.55 -0.23
CA ALA A 344 -3.35 12.30 0.05
C ALA A 344 -4.14 12.42 1.36
N GLU A 345 -5.45 12.26 1.30
CA GLU A 345 -6.33 12.45 2.45
C GLU A 345 -6.76 11.10 3.03
N ASN A 346 -6.70 10.99 4.37
CA ASN A 346 -7.16 9.85 5.14
C ASN A 346 -6.58 8.51 4.66
N VAL A 347 -5.27 8.47 4.57
CA VAL A 347 -4.49 7.28 4.22
C VAL A 347 -3.54 6.91 5.36
N ARG A 348 -3.03 5.68 5.32
CA ARG A 348 -2.11 5.17 6.36
C ARG A 348 -0.65 5.21 5.94
N ASP A 349 -0.39 5.36 4.66
CA ASP A 349 0.95 5.39 4.08
C ASP A 349 0.94 6.10 2.74
N VAL A 350 2.12 6.45 2.24
CA VAL A 350 2.33 7.06 0.93
C VAL A 350 3.59 6.53 0.28
N ALA A 351 3.55 6.37 -1.04
CA ALA A 351 4.69 5.95 -1.85
C ALA A 351 4.79 6.83 -3.09
N TRP A 352 5.95 6.81 -3.74
CA TRP A 352 6.17 7.53 -4.98
C TRP A 352 7.23 6.86 -5.84
N ALA A 353 7.24 7.19 -7.12
CA ALA A 353 8.23 6.75 -8.08
C ALA A 353 8.65 7.92 -8.97
N SER A 354 9.85 7.83 -9.54
CA SER A 354 10.39 8.90 -10.37
C SER A 354 11.38 8.37 -11.39
N SER A 355 11.23 8.83 -12.63
CA SER A 355 12.22 8.56 -13.70
C SER A 355 12.05 9.59 -14.84
N PRO A 356 13.12 9.97 -15.53
CA PRO A 356 13.01 10.69 -16.81
C PRO A 356 12.48 9.77 -17.94
N ALA A 357 12.52 8.44 -17.73
CA ALA A 357 12.06 7.45 -18.69
C ALA A 357 10.55 7.21 -18.71
N PHE A 358 9.79 7.75 -17.77
CA PHE A 358 8.36 7.44 -17.67
C PHE A 358 7.53 8.00 -18.82
N LEU A 359 6.86 7.10 -19.54
CA LEU A 359 5.61 7.35 -20.22
C LEU A 359 4.50 7.36 -19.19
N MET A 360 3.39 8.04 -19.50
CA MET A 360 2.21 8.07 -18.63
C MET A 360 0.95 8.01 -19.47
N ASP A 361 0.07 7.07 -19.21
CA ASP A 361 -1.31 7.12 -19.69
C ASP A 361 -2.31 7.37 -18.54
N SER A 362 -3.51 7.82 -18.90
CA SER A 362 -4.55 8.17 -17.93
C SER A 362 -5.95 7.92 -18.47
N TRP A 363 -6.85 7.49 -17.61
CA TRP A 363 -8.27 7.23 -17.92
C TRP A 363 -9.19 7.50 -16.73
N GLY A 364 -10.18 8.37 -16.92
CA GLY A 364 -11.22 8.62 -15.92
C GLY A 364 -12.29 7.54 -15.92
N VAL A 365 -12.48 6.86 -14.79
CA VAL A 365 -13.46 5.78 -14.63
C VAL A 365 -14.46 6.14 -13.53
N ILE A 366 -15.75 5.97 -13.79
CA ILE A 366 -16.79 6.22 -12.79
C ILE A 366 -16.84 5.04 -11.81
N VAL A 367 -16.72 5.31 -10.52
CA VAL A 367 -16.85 4.29 -9.47
C VAL A 367 -18.28 3.76 -9.45
N PRO A 368 -18.50 2.43 -9.60
CA PRO A 368 -19.82 1.83 -9.58
C PRO A 368 -20.67 2.26 -8.38
N GLY A 369 -21.93 2.59 -8.63
CA GLY A 369 -22.87 3.05 -7.61
C GLY A 369 -22.65 4.48 -7.11
N THR A 370 -21.75 5.25 -7.72
CA THR A 370 -21.45 6.65 -7.37
C THR A 370 -21.42 7.54 -8.60
N THR A 371 -21.24 8.86 -8.41
CA THR A 371 -20.97 9.83 -9.48
C THR A 371 -19.49 10.27 -9.50
N ARG A 372 -18.64 9.65 -8.68
CA ARG A 372 -17.22 10.01 -8.57
C ARG A 372 -16.42 9.39 -9.71
N THR A 373 -15.53 10.20 -10.29
CA THR A 373 -14.52 9.71 -11.23
C THR A 373 -13.22 9.44 -10.50
N VAL A 374 -12.62 8.30 -10.77
CA VAL A 374 -11.25 7.93 -10.37
C VAL A 374 -10.36 8.04 -11.59
N MET A 375 -9.21 8.71 -11.44
CA MET A 375 -8.19 8.75 -12.48
C MET A 375 -7.30 7.51 -12.36
N CYS A 376 -7.48 6.56 -13.28
CA CYS A 376 -6.62 5.40 -13.44
C CYS A 376 -5.42 5.79 -14.28
N GLN A 377 -4.20 5.56 -13.80
CA GLN A 377 -2.99 6.01 -14.46
C GLN A 377 -1.92 4.91 -14.44
N SER A 378 -1.18 4.77 -15.54
CA SER A 378 -0.01 3.90 -15.57
C SER A 378 1.24 4.70 -15.94
N TYR A 379 2.33 4.42 -15.21
CA TYR A 379 3.65 5.00 -15.43
C TYR A 379 4.62 3.86 -15.73
N PHE A 380 5.30 3.94 -16.84
CA PHE A 380 6.18 2.87 -17.29
C PHE A 380 7.26 3.40 -18.25
N PRO A 381 8.45 2.83 -18.28
CA PRO A 381 9.45 3.16 -19.30
C PRO A 381 9.10 2.49 -20.64
N GLU A 382 9.76 2.91 -21.73
CA GLU A 382 9.60 2.32 -23.08
C GLU A 382 9.75 0.80 -23.07
N GLU A 383 10.64 0.28 -22.21
CA GLU A 383 10.88 -1.15 -21.97
C GLU A 383 9.63 -1.90 -21.47
N GLY A 384 8.60 -1.20 -21.05
CA GLY A 384 7.27 -1.74 -20.71
C GLY A 384 6.33 -1.93 -21.92
N GLU A 385 6.62 -1.28 -23.06
CA GLU A 385 5.80 -1.42 -24.25
C GLU A 385 5.96 -2.81 -24.92
N PRO A 386 4.95 -3.33 -25.59
CA PRO A 386 3.58 -2.80 -25.76
C PRO A 386 2.58 -3.31 -24.72
N ILE A 387 3.00 -3.99 -23.65
CA ILE A 387 2.04 -4.63 -22.73
C ILE A 387 1.45 -3.64 -21.72
N TRP A 388 2.21 -2.60 -21.35
CA TRP A 388 1.76 -1.64 -20.32
C TRP A 388 0.67 -0.73 -20.85
N SER A 389 0.87 -0.06 -21.97
CA SER A 389 -0.14 0.79 -22.61
C SER A 389 -1.42 0.04 -22.97
N ARG A 390 -1.30 -1.28 -23.29
CA ARG A 390 -2.46 -2.09 -23.66
C ARG A 390 -3.26 -2.62 -22.49
N TRP A 391 -2.63 -2.89 -21.33
CA TRP A 391 -3.28 -3.70 -20.30
C TRP A 391 -3.28 -3.10 -18.91
N SER A 392 -2.28 -2.25 -18.53
CA SER A 392 -2.12 -1.82 -17.15
C SER A 392 -3.30 -0.96 -16.68
N THR A 393 -3.58 0.17 -17.33
CA THR A 393 -4.69 1.08 -16.95
C THR A 393 -6.05 0.41 -17.09
N GLN A 394 -6.21 -0.49 -18.08
CA GLN A 394 -7.43 -1.29 -18.20
C GLN A 394 -7.61 -2.26 -17.02
N ALA A 395 -6.52 -2.85 -16.51
CA ALA A 395 -6.57 -3.72 -15.33
C ALA A 395 -6.90 -2.94 -14.05
N ILE A 396 -6.40 -1.70 -13.90
CA ILE A 396 -6.83 -0.81 -12.81
C ILE A 396 -8.34 -0.57 -12.88
N ALA A 397 -8.83 -0.12 -14.04
CA ALA A 397 -10.26 0.18 -14.26
C ALA A 397 -11.16 -1.04 -13.97
N HIS A 398 -10.76 -2.22 -14.45
CA HIS A 398 -11.46 -3.48 -14.19
C HIS A 398 -11.49 -3.83 -12.70
N THR A 399 -10.37 -3.65 -12.00
CA THR A 399 -10.30 -3.90 -10.55
C THR A 399 -11.25 -2.98 -9.80
N ILE A 400 -11.25 -1.67 -10.13
CA ILE A 400 -12.18 -0.69 -9.54
C ILE A 400 -13.64 -1.10 -9.80
N GLU A 401 -13.96 -1.56 -11.00
CA GLU A 401 -15.31 -2.02 -11.34
C GLU A 401 -15.74 -3.23 -10.50
N VAL A 402 -14.90 -4.25 -10.38
CA VAL A 402 -15.25 -5.50 -9.69
C VAL A 402 -15.28 -5.31 -8.17
N TYR A 403 -14.22 -4.76 -7.60
CA TYR A 403 -14.11 -4.61 -6.15
C TYR A 403 -15.09 -3.58 -5.58
N SER A 404 -15.43 -2.51 -6.33
CA SER A 404 -16.41 -1.50 -5.89
C SER A 404 -17.82 -2.04 -5.72
N ARG A 405 -18.13 -3.25 -6.17
CA ARG A 405 -19.40 -3.94 -5.88
C ARG A 405 -19.53 -4.34 -4.42
N TYR A 406 -18.39 -4.53 -3.73
CA TYR A 406 -18.34 -4.83 -2.28
C TYR A 406 -18.30 -3.56 -1.46
N TYR A 407 -17.43 -2.62 -1.82
CA TYR A 407 -17.33 -1.29 -1.22
C TYR A 407 -16.79 -0.30 -2.26
N PRO A 408 -17.42 0.86 -2.47
CA PRO A 408 -16.98 1.81 -3.48
C PRO A 408 -15.55 2.28 -3.24
N TYR A 409 -14.71 2.26 -4.28
CA TYR A 409 -13.33 2.76 -4.20
C TYR A 409 -13.30 4.17 -3.60
N PRO A 410 -12.56 4.44 -2.51
CA PRO A 410 -12.71 5.69 -1.78
C PRO A 410 -11.89 6.84 -2.34
N TYR A 411 -10.80 6.54 -3.05
CA TYR A 411 -9.78 7.51 -3.43
C TYR A 411 -10.04 8.14 -4.81
N PRO A 412 -9.44 9.35 -5.10
CA PRO A 412 -9.61 10.05 -6.38
C PRO A 412 -8.72 9.52 -7.51
N THR A 413 -7.65 8.80 -7.19
CA THR A 413 -6.67 8.27 -8.15
C THR A 413 -6.35 6.81 -7.85
N SER A 414 -5.87 6.08 -8.87
CA SER A 414 -5.31 4.73 -8.73
C SER A 414 -4.22 4.54 -9.78
N LEU A 415 -2.99 4.35 -9.33
CA LEU A 415 -1.80 4.33 -10.16
C LEU A 415 -1.16 2.94 -10.18
N SER A 416 -0.63 2.55 -11.34
CA SER A 416 0.24 1.38 -11.53
C SER A 416 1.56 1.85 -12.11
N VAL A 417 2.67 1.53 -11.47
CA VAL A 417 4.01 1.95 -11.86
C VAL A 417 4.85 0.73 -12.19
N ASN A 418 5.60 0.80 -13.29
CA ASN A 418 6.57 -0.22 -13.67
C ASN A 418 7.97 0.14 -13.20
N GLY A 419 8.59 -0.78 -12.50
CA GLY A 419 9.95 -0.61 -12.01
C GLY A 419 10.53 -1.89 -11.40
N PRO A 420 11.58 -1.76 -10.57
CA PRO A 420 12.30 -2.89 -9.98
C PRO A 420 11.47 -3.71 -8.98
N VAL A 421 10.40 -3.13 -8.41
CA VAL A 421 9.53 -3.83 -7.46
C VAL A 421 8.45 -4.60 -8.21
N GLY A 422 8.48 -5.91 -8.10
CA GLY A 422 7.67 -6.80 -8.94
C GLY A 422 6.20 -6.95 -8.56
N GLY A 423 5.78 -6.42 -7.44
CA GLY A 423 4.42 -6.38 -6.89
C GLY A 423 4.45 -5.79 -5.50
N MET A 424 3.80 -4.65 -5.28
CA MET A 424 3.64 -4.00 -3.98
C MET A 424 2.59 -2.91 -4.03
N GLU A 425 1.81 -2.84 -2.97
CA GLU A 425 0.69 -1.96 -2.80
C GLU A 425 0.97 -0.80 -1.86
N TYR A 426 0.38 0.37 -2.19
CA TYR A 426 0.26 1.53 -1.31
C TYR A 426 -1.06 2.25 -1.58
N PRO A 427 -1.55 3.12 -0.70
CA PRO A 427 -2.74 3.89 -1.00
C PRO A 427 -2.60 4.65 -2.31
N MET A 428 -3.49 4.38 -3.26
CA MET A 428 -3.56 5.02 -4.58
C MET A 428 -2.42 4.71 -5.56
N ILE A 429 -1.34 4.04 -5.17
CA ILE A 429 -0.21 3.72 -6.05
C ILE A 429 0.27 2.29 -5.81
N THR A 430 0.57 1.58 -6.89
CA THR A 430 1.08 0.20 -6.84
C THR A 430 2.31 0.05 -7.73
N PHE A 431 3.26 -0.77 -7.30
CA PHE A 431 4.47 -1.09 -8.07
C PHE A 431 4.35 -2.47 -8.70
N ASN A 432 4.68 -2.60 -9.99
CA ASN A 432 4.44 -3.81 -10.77
C ASN A 432 5.58 -4.07 -11.76
N GLY A 433 6.08 -5.29 -11.84
CA GLY A 433 7.32 -5.59 -12.53
C GLY A 433 7.26 -6.20 -13.95
N PRO A 434 6.19 -6.88 -14.42
CA PRO A 434 6.26 -7.59 -15.70
C PRO A 434 6.49 -6.66 -16.90
N ARG A 435 7.51 -7.01 -17.71
CA ARG A 435 7.85 -6.38 -18.99
C ARG A 435 7.86 -7.43 -20.11
N PRO A 436 7.76 -7.04 -21.39
CA PRO A 436 7.99 -7.95 -22.52
C PRO A 436 9.46 -8.39 -22.61
N GLU A 437 9.77 -9.18 -23.60
CA GLU A 437 11.16 -9.51 -23.98
C GLU A 437 11.76 -8.31 -24.76
N GLU A 438 13.08 -8.25 -24.89
CA GLU A 438 13.81 -7.14 -25.55
C GLU A 438 13.38 -6.85 -27.01
N ASP A 439 12.73 -7.79 -27.66
CA ASP A 439 12.20 -7.65 -29.03
C ASP A 439 10.71 -7.25 -29.08
N ASP A 440 10.16 -6.71 -28.00
CA ASP A 440 8.76 -6.32 -27.79
C ASP A 440 7.76 -7.48 -27.88
N THR A 441 8.24 -8.71 -28.01
CA THR A 441 7.39 -9.89 -27.97
C THR A 441 7.12 -10.32 -26.53
N TYR A 442 5.99 -10.94 -26.32
CA TYR A 442 5.67 -11.51 -25.01
C TYR A 442 4.78 -12.75 -25.12
N PRO A 443 5.08 -13.78 -24.33
CA PRO A 443 4.17 -14.91 -24.21
C PRO A 443 2.90 -14.52 -23.46
N GLU A 444 1.79 -15.21 -23.73
CA GLU A 444 0.50 -14.97 -23.08
C GLU A 444 0.62 -14.99 -21.54
N ARG A 445 1.49 -15.80 -20.98
CA ARG A 445 1.76 -15.84 -19.52
C ARG A 445 2.26 -14.49 -18.98
N THR A 446 3.07 -13.72 -19.72
CA THR A 446 3.58 -12.40 -19.30
C THR A 446 2.44 -11.38 -19.27
N LYS A 447 1.56 -11.37 -20.27
CA LYS A 447 0.34 -10.57 -20.30
C LYS A 447 -0.53 -10.84 -19.06
N TYR A 448 -0.86 -12.08 -18.80
CA TYR A 448 -1.72 -12.42 -17.64
C TYR A 448 -1.01 -12.22 -16.31
N ARG A 449 0.33 -12.30 -16.28
CA ARG A 449 1.09 -11.95 -15.09
C ARG A 449 1.00 -10.45 -14.78
N LEU A 450 1.06 -9.58 -15.81
CA LEU A 450 0.86 -8.14 -15.64
C LEU A 450 -0.56 -7.85 -15.16
N ILE A 451 -1.58 -8.34 -15.88
CA ILE A 451 -2.98 -8.11 -15.51
C ILE A 451 -3.24 -8.59 -14.08
N GLY A 452 -2.81 -9.79 -13.74
CA GLY A 452 -3.04 -10.38 -12.41
C GLY A 452 -2.30 -9.66 -11.29
N VAL A 453 -1.07 -9.15 -11.49
CA VAL A 453 -0.39 -8.37 -10.46
C VAL A 453 -1.05 -7.00 -10.29
N VAL A 454 -1.46 -6.32 -11.37
CA VAL A 454 -2.17 -5.04 -11.26
C VAL A 454 -3.52 -5.23 -10.53
N ILE A 455 -4.28 -6.28 -10.85
CA ILE A 455 -5.54 -6.58 -10.14
C ILE A 455 -5.26 -6.84 -8.64
N HIS A 456 -4.19 -7.55 -8.32
CA HIS A 456 -3.81 -7.88 -6.95
C HIS A 456 -3.42 -6.62 -6.18
N GLU A 457 -2.45 -5.87 -6.67
CA GLU A 457 -1.92 -4.69 -5.96
C GLU A 457 -2.97 -3.57 -5.85
N VAL A 458 -3.76 -3.30 -6.90
CA VAL A 458 -4.86 -2.34 -6.82
C VAL A 458 -5.95 -2.82 -5.86
N GLY A 459 -6.21 -4.14 -5.81
CA GLY A 459 -7.17 -4.75 -4.88
C GLY A 459 -6.82 -4.51 -3.40
N HIS A 460 -5.55 -4.39 -3.08
CA HIS A 460 -5.08 -4.05 -1.73
C HIS A 460 -5.55 -2.66 -1.24
N ASN A 461 -6.02 -1.77 -2.10
CA ASN A 461 -6.67 -0.55 -1.63
C ASN A 461 -7.93 -0.82 -0.79
N TRP A 462 -8.54 -2.02 -0.89
CA TRP A 462 -9.61 -2.47 0.01
C TRP A 462 -9.07 -3.21 1.23
N PHE A 463 -8.04 -4.04 1.05
CA PHE A 463 -7.38 -4.85 2.08
C PHE A 463 -5.87 -4.79 1.86
N PRO A 464 -5.07 -4.08 2.68
CA PRO A 464 -5.35 -3.54 4.01
C PRO A 464 -5.59 -2.02 4.05
N MET A 465 -5.66 -1.28 2.91
CA MET A 465 -5.59 0.18 2.96
C MET A 465 -6.82 0.85 3.59
N ILE A 466 -8.04 0.35 3.35
CA ILE A 466 -9.25 0.88 4.00
C ILE A 466 -9.43 0.27 5.38
N ILE A 467 -9.11 -1.01 5.54
CA ILE A 467 -9.32 -1.75 6.78
C ILE A 467 -8.00 -1.90 7.52
N ASN A 468 -7.90 -1.24 8.69
CA ASN A 468 -6.72 -1.37 9.53
C ASN A 468 -6.67 -2.76 10.17
N SER A 469 -5.83 -3.65 9.64
CA SER A 469 -5.55 -4.97 10.19
C SER A 469 -4.18 -5.01 10.87
N ASP A 470 -4.02 -5.82 11.93
CA ASP A 470 -2.70 -6.14 12.49
C ASP A 470 -2.04 -7.21 11.61
N GLU A 471 -1.62 -6.82 10.42
CA GLU A 471 -1.09 -7.72 9.41
C GLU A 471 0.27 -8.33 9.80
N ARG A 472 1.04 -7.69 10.69
CA ARG A 472 2.25 -8.29 11.27
C ARG A 472 1.98 -9.58 12.02
N GLN A 473 0.75 -9.81 12.44
CA GLN A 473 0.32 -11.05 13.06
C GLN A 473 -0.64 -11.85 12.18
N TRP A 474 -1.47 -11.17 11.39
CA TRP A 474 -2.61 -11.74 10.68
C TRP A 474 -2.58 -11.38 9.19
N THR A 475 -1.48 -11.72 8.51
CA THR A 475 -1.25 -11.46 7.07
C THR A 475 -2.41 -11.92 6.18
N TRP A 476 -3.20 -12.92 6.59
CA TRP A 476 -4.36 -13.36 5.82
C TRP A 476 -5.48 -12.33 5.70
N MET A 477 -5.56 -11.34 6.60
CA MET A 477 -6.54 -10.26 6.52
C MET A 477 -6.22 -9.27 5.40
N ASP A 478 -4.98 -9.23 5.00
CA ASP A 478 -4.44 -8.51 3.87
C ASP A 478 -4.45 -9.42 2.63
N GLU A 479 -3.49 -10.28 2.49
CA GLU A 479 -3.23 -11.15 1.34
C GLU A 479 -4.36 -12.14 1.03
N GLY A 480 -4.93 -12.76 2.06
CA GLY A 480 -5.93 -13.82 1.88
C GLY A 480 -7.26 -13.29 1.38
N LEU A 481 -7.73 -12.19 1.95
CA LEU A 481 -8.98 -11.55 1.53
C LEU A 481 -8.82 -10.96 0.13
N ASN A 482 -7.71 -10.26 -0.12
CA ASN A 482 -7.43 -9.69 -1.43
C ASN A 482 -7.32 -10.78 -2.51
N THR A 483 -6.55 -11.85 -2.27
CA THR A 483 -6.43 -12.99 -3.21
C THR A 483 -7.78 -13.62 -3.54
N PHE A 484 -8.70 -13.69 -2.58
CA PHE A 484 -10.04 -14.23 -2.83
C PHE A 484 -10.81 -13.36 -3.82
N VAL A 485 -10.85 -12.03 -3.63
CA VAL A 485 -11.56 -11.11 -4.54
C VAL A 485 -10.84 -11.00 -5.89
N GLN A 486 -9.49 -11.04 -5.89
CA GLN A 486 -8.69 -11.11 -7.11
C GLN A 486 -9.12 -12.29 -8.00
N SER A 487 -9.33 -13.46 -7.43
CA SER A 487 -9.75 -14.65 -8.21
C SER A 487 -11.09 -14.44 -8.92
N ILE A 488 -11.98 -13.62 -8.36
CA ILE A 488 -13.25 -13.22 -8.98
C ILE A 488 -13.00 -12.25 -10.13
N ALA A 489 -12.17 -11.24 -9.91
CA ALA A 489 -11.83 -10.25 -10.93
C ALA A 489 -11.10 -10.89 -12.12
N GLU A 490 -10.18 -11.81 -11.87
CA GLU A 490 -9.48 -12.56 -12.93
C GLU A 490 -10.45 -13.42 -13.75
N ALA A 491 -11.39 -14.10 -13.12
CA ALA A 491 -12.42 -14.91 -13.81
C ALA A 491 -13.39 -14.04 -14.64
N GLU A 492 -13.65 -12.81 -14.21
CA GLU A 492 -14.49 -11.86 -14.95
C GLU A 492 -13.72 -11.15 -16.08
N TRP A 493 -12.41 -10.98 -15.94
CA TRP A 493 -11.58 -10.45 -17.04
C TRP A 493 -11.67 -11.30 -18.29
N SER A 494 -11.52 -12.62 -18.14
CA SER A 494 -11.65 -13.58 -19.24
C SER A 494 -12.02 -14.96 -18.73
N ARG A 495 -12.94 -15.63 -19.41
CA ARG A 495 -13.29 -17.03 -19.11
C ARG A 495 -12.14 -18.01 -19.31
N THR A 496 -11.11 -17.60 -20.04
CA THR A 496 -9.88 -18.38 -20.29
C THR A 496 -8.70 -17.88 -19.51
N TYR A 497 -8.94 -17.05 -18.46
CA TYR A 497 -7.88 -16.56 -17.59
C TYR A 497 -7.13 -17.74 -16.96
N PRO A 498 -5.81 -17.88 -17.14
CA PRO A 498 -5.09 -19.03 -16.62
C PRO A 498 -5.08 -18.99 -15.09
N PRO A 499 -5.66 -19.97 -14.41
CA PRO A 499 -5.69 -19.96 -12.95
C PRO A 499 -4.27 -20.15 -12.42
N ARG A 500 -3.74 -19.17 -11.69
CA ARG A 500 -2.42 -19.24 -11.08
C ARG A 500 -2.30 -20.32 -10.02
N ARG A 501 -3.41 -20.68 -9.38
CA ARG A 501 -3.48 -21.57 -8.23
C ARG A 501 -4.34 -22.81 -8.50
N GLY A 502 -4.45 -23.21 -9.76
CA GLY A 502 -5.23 -24.37 -10.18
C GLY A 502 -6.72 -24.04 -10.42
N ASP A 503 -7.42 -25.05 -10.92
CA ASP A 503 -8.85 -24.96 -11.17
C ASP A 503 -9.60 -24.72 -9.84
N PRO A 504 -10.41 -23.65 -9.70
CA PRO A 504 -11.26 -23.44 -8.53
C PRO A 504 -12.19 -24.63 -8.22
N GLU A 505 -12.53 -25.45 -9.23
CA GLU A 505 -13.28 -26.70 -9.03
C GLU A 505 -12.40 -27.84 -8.47
N ASN A 506 -11.05 -27.67 -8.47
CA ASN A 506 -10.10 -28.64 -7.96
C ASN A 506 -8.98 -27.98 -7.15
N ILE A 507 -9.35 -27.17 -6.17
CA ILE A 507 -8.42 -26.40 -5.34
C ILE A 507 -7.64 -27.26 -4.33
N VAL A 508 -8.15 -28.44 -3.96
CA VAL A 508 -7.58 -29.28 -2.91
C VAL A 508 -6.09 -29.59 -3.09
N PRO A 509 -5.57 -29.91 -4.30
CA PRO A 509 -4.13 -30.12 -4.51
C PRO A 509 -3.27 -28.91 -4.27
N PHE A 510 -3.83 -27.70 -4.17
CA PHE A 510 -3.12 -26.45 -3.95
C PHE A 510 -3.22 -25.96 -2.50
N MET A 511 -4.02 -26.64 -1.67
CA MET A 511 -4.18 -26.34 -0.24
C MET A 511 -3.24 -27.17 0.65
N THR A 512 -2.55 -28.12 0.09
CA THR A 512 -1.54 -28.97 0.76
C THR A 512 -0.13 -28.59 0.31
#